data_865f7fd4452e2aeb32a2d23d255e2503
#
_entry.id   865f7fd4452e2aeb32a2d23d255e2503
#
_cell.length_a   1.000
_cell.length_b   1.000
_cell.length_c   1.000
_cell.angle_alpha   90.00
_cell.angle_beta   90.00
_cell.angle_gamma   90.00
#
_symmetry.space_group_name_H-M   'P 1'
#
loop_
_entity.id
_entity.type
_entity.pdbx_description
1 polymer ?
#
loop_
_entity_poly.entity_id
_entity_poly.type
_entity_poly.pdbx_seq_one_letter_code
_entity_poly.pdbx_strand_id
1 'polypeptide(L)'
;DIGVGFSRSLIDNLNMSLQVVNGEGFKQPQLDKYHKISLNTTYGERRLNNNDGYNTGIVYSTEATDGDPTNMLSVFGGFAGMGLRIGAEYDMLTNGSTESSIISVSANYSFMDNKDIFLRYDIYDGDTSIEEDGLSYIITGILLSCGNGLSVAPNMRIESFENDSDSKTEYKINFQFKF
;
A
#
# COMPACT_ATOMS: atom_id res chain seq x y z
N ASP A 1 13.42 -7.10 5.79
CA ASP A 1 14.45 -7.47 4.80
C ASP A 1 15.76 -6.76 5.11
N ILE A 2 16.86 -7.42 4.82
CA ILE A 2 18.22 -6.87 4.87
C ILE A 2 18.73 -6.77 3.43
N GLY A 3 19.33 -5.63 3.08
CA GLY A 3 19.83 -5.46 1.72
C GLY A 3 20.47 -4.10 1.48
N VAL A 4 20.68 -3.80 0.22
CA VAL A 4 21.27 -2.56 -0.26
C VAL A 4 20.35 -1.89 -1.27
N GLY A 5 20.25 -0.57 -1.22
CA GLY A 5 19.46 0.21 -2.16
C GLY A 5 20.22 1.40 -2.70
N PHE A 6 19.91 1.74 -3.94
CA PHE A 6 20.37 2.94 -4.62
C PHE A 6 19.18 3.76 -5.06
N SER A 7 19.20 5.07 -4.81
CA SER A 7 18.11 5.97 -5.23
C SER A 7 18.71 7.24 -5.83
N ARG A 8 18.15 7.70 -6.94
CA ARG A 8 18.59 8.90 -7.64
C ARG A 8 17.43 9.59 -8.35
N SER A 9 17.43 10.92 -8.37
CA SER A 9 16.63 11.70 -9.32
C SER A 9 17.34 11.70 -10.69
N LEU A 10 16.65 11.22 -11.71
CA LEU A 10 17.17 11.12 -13.08
C LEU A 10 17.05 12.46 -13.82
N ILE A 11 15.89 13.08 -13.70
CA ILE A 11 15.56 14.44 -14.18
C ILE A 11 14.65 15.09 -13.15
N ASP A 12 14.28 16.35 -13.34
CA ASP A 12 13.33 17.03 -12.47
C ASP A 12 12.04 16.22 -12.32
N ASN A 13 11.64 16.00 -11.08
CA ASN A 13 10.46 15.24 -10.69
C ASN A 13 10.47 13.73 -11.02
N LEU A 14 11.47 13.17 -11.68
CA LEU A 14 11.56 11.73 -11.93
C LEU A 14 12.61 11.10 -11.02
N ASN A 15 12.16 10.24 -10.13
CA ASN A 15 12.98 9.53 -9.17
C ASN A 15 12.97 8.02 -9.47
N MET A 16 14.10 7.39 -9.32
CA MET A 16 14.25 5.95 -9.45
C MET A 16 14.98 5.40 -8.23
N SER A 17 14.56 4.25 -7.76
CA SER A 17 15.28 3.48 -6.75
C SER A 17 15.36 2.00 -7.14
N LEU A 18 16.52 1.42 -6.92
CA LEU A 18 16.80 0.00 -7.09
C LEU A 18 17.19 -0.57 -5.74
N GLN A 19 16.63 -1.70 -5.36
CA GLN A 19 16.93 -2.40 -4.12
C GLN A 19 17.19 -3.87 -4.39
N VAL A 20 18.15 -4.42 -3.65
CA VAL A 20 18.41 -5.86 -3.58
C VAL A 20 18.37 -6.25 -2.12
N VAL A 21 17.45 -7.12 -1.76
CA VAL A 21 17.22 -7.57 -0.39
C VAL A 21 17.14 -9.09 -0.32
N ASN A 22 17.20 -9.66 0.88
CA ASN A 22 17.13 -11.10 1.07
C ASN A 22 15.75 -11.72 0.73
N GLY A 23 14.65 -10.94 0.74
CA GLY A 23 13.31 -11.45 0.38
C GLY A 23 12.54 -12.10 1.52
N GLU A 24 13.17 -12.55 2.58
CA GLU A 24 12.60 -13.35 3.66
C GLU A 24 11.59 -12.60 4.57
N GLY A 25 11.54 -11.28 4.45
CA GLY A 25 10.68 -10.45 5.29
C GLY A 25 11.39 -9.88 6.52
N PHE A 26 10.59 -9.24 7.40
CA PHE A 26 11.09 -8.52 8.55
C PHE A 26 11.50 -9.47 9.69
N LYS A 27 12.72 -9.32 10.20
CA LYS A 27 13.31 -10.11 11.28
C LYS A 27 13.49 -11.62 10.96
N GLN A 28 13.45 -11.99 9.70
CA GLN A 28 13.76 -13.36 9.30
C GLN A 28 15.22 -13.47 8.85
N PRO A 29 15.95 -14.53 9.26
CA PRO A 29 17.28 -14.82 8.70
C PRO A 29 17.15 -15.24 7.24
N GLN A 30 18.22 -15.15 6.48
CA GLN A 30 18.29 -15.72 5.15
C GLN A 30 18.10 -17.25 5.25
N LEU A 31 17.05 -17.76 4.64
CA LEU A 31 16.71 -19.18 4.65
C LEU A 31 17.11 -19.88 3.36
N ASP A 32 17.24 -19.14 2.26
CA ASP A 32 17.65 -19.64 0.96
C ASP A 32 18.80 -18.82 0.35
N LYS A 33 19.15 -19.11 -0.90
CA LYS A 33 20.21 -18.43 -1.66
C LYS A 33 19.70 -17.27 -2.55
N TYR A 34 18.41 -17.04 -2.58
CA TYR A 34 17.79 -16.11 -3.49
C TYR A 34 17.67 -14.70 -2.90
N HIS A 35 17.44 -13.74 -3.76
CA HIS A 35 17.32 -12.34 -3.40
C HIS A 35 16.17 -11.72 -4.17
N LYS A 36 15.47 -10.81 -3.52
CA LYS A 36 14.45 -9.98 -4.14
C LYS A 36 15.09 -8.72 -4.71
N ILE A 37 14.81 -8.43 -5.97
CA ILE A 37 15.22 -7.21 -6.65
C ILE A 37 13.98 -6.38 -6.88
N SER A 38 14.03 -5.10 -6.50
CA SER A 38 12.89 -4.17 -6.68
C SER A 38 13.36 -2.89 -7.36
N LEU A 39 12.62 -2.48 -8.37
CA LEU A 39 12.76 -1.20 -9.06
C LEU A 39 11.51 -0.37 -8.81
N ASN A 40 11.70 0.85 -8.32
CA ASN A 40 10.62 1.83 -8.15
C ASN A 40 10.94 3.08 -8.95
N THR A 41 9.98 3.56 -9.74
CA THR A 41 10.04 4.84 -10.43
C THR A 41 8.86 5.69 -10.02
N THR A 42 9.13 6.95 -9.66
CA THR A 42 8.10 7.91 -9.24
C THR A 42 8.31 9.22 -9.97
N TYR A 43 7.26 9.71 -10.63
CA TYR A 43 7.21 11.04 -11.21
C TYR A 43 6.32 11.95 -10.36
N GLY A 44 6.80 13.15 -10.04
CA GLY A 44 6.11 14.14 -9.23
C GLY A 44 6.59 14.21 -7.77
N GLU A 45 5.71 14.64 -6.88
CA GLU A 45 6.02 14.80 -5.45
C GLU A 45 6.11 13.44 -4.72
N ARG A 46 7.26 13.15 -4.15
CA ARG A 46 7.52 11.85 -3.48
C ARG A 46 6.83 11.71 -2.11
N ARG A 47 6.47 12.81 -1.49
CA ARG A 47 5.99 12.85 -0.09
C ARG A 47 4.63 13.52 0.01
N LEU A 48 3.65 12.99 -0.71
CA LEU A 48 2.27 13.53 -0.66
C LEU A 48 1.63 13.47 0.73
N ASN A 49 2.20 12.73 1.66
CA ASN A 49 1.80 12.76 3.07
C ASN A 49 2.20 14.06 3.79
N ASN A 50 3.20 14.79 3.29
CA ASN A 50 3.72 16.01 3.89
C ASN A 50 3.55 17.24 2.99
N ASN A 51 3.56 17.05 1.67
CA ASN A 51 3.59 18.12 0.68
C ASN A 51 2.35 18.04 -0.23
N ASP A 52 1.93 19.16 -0.73
CA ASP A 52 0.92 19.22 -1.78
C ASP A 52 1.56 18.94 -3.15
N GLY A 53 0.77 18.39 -4.06
CA GLY A 53 1.20 18.04 -5.40
C GLY A 53 0.53 16.77 -5.91
N TYR A 54 1.15 16.14 -6.89
CA TYR A 54 0.72 14.85 -7.43
C TYR A 54 1.92 13.96 -7.67
N ASN A 55 1.68 12.65 -7.70
CA ASN A 55 2.65 11.70 -8.20
C ASN A 55 1.98 10.57 -8.97
N THR A 56 2.80 9.87 -9.72
CA THR A 56 2.47 8.57 -10.30
C THR A 56 3.75 7.75 -10.41
N GLY A 57 3.63 6.45 -10.45
CA GLY A 57 4.81 5.61 -10.56
C GLY A 57 4.50 4.16 -10.83
N ILE A 58 5.58 3.40 -10.99
CA ILE A 58 5.55 1.97 -11.23
C ILE A 58 6.57 1.34 -10.28
N VAL A 59 6.18 0.23 -9.68
CA VAL A 59 7.07 -0.66 -8.92
C VAL A 59 7.09 -2.01 -9.63
N TYR A 60 8.28 -2.54 -9.86
CA TYR A 60 8.45 -3.92 -10.29
C TYR A 60 9.39 -4.61 -9.31
N SER A 61 9.04 -5.80 -8.87
CA SER A 61 9.95 -6.64 -8.12
C SER A 61 9.92 -8.08 -8.61
N THR A 62 11.05 -8.75 -8.48
CA THR A 62 11.20 -10.15 -8.79
C THR A 62 12.02 -10.82 -7.71
N GLU A 63 11.64 -12.04 -7.35
CA GLU A 63 12.32 -12.89 -6.40
C GLU A 63 12.44 -14.28 -6.99
N ALA A 64 13.67 -14.72 -7.21
CA ALA A 64 13.92 -16.08 -7.69
C ALA A 64 13.58 -17.09 -6.57
N THR A 65 13.16 -18.28 -6.97
CA THR A 65 12.88 -19.42 -6.09
C THR A 65 13.49 -20.69 -6.67
N ASP A 66 13.36 -21.85 -6.01
CA ASP A 66 13.75 -23.13 -6.60
C ASP A 66 12.82 -23.56 -7.77
N GLY A 67 11.67 -22.88 -7.93
CA GLY A 67 10.73 -23.05 -9.05
C GLY A 67 10.62 -21.77 -9.90
N ASP A 68 9.39 -21.41 -10.24
CA ASP A 68 9.10 -20.17 -10.95
C ASP A 68 9.32 -18.95 -10.03
N PRO A 69 9.82 -17.83 -10.56
CA PRO A 69 10.03 -16.63 -9.77
C PRO A 69 8.71 -16.02 -9.33
N THR A 70 8.70 -15.39 -8.17
CA THR A 70 7.62 -14.50 -7.75
C THR A 70 7.87 -13.10 -8.32
N ASN A 71 6.92 -12.58 -9.08
CA ASN A 71 6.99 -11.26 -9.69
C ASN A 71 5.84 -10.38 -9.18
N MET A 72 6.11 -9.11 -8.98
CA MET A 72 5.09 -8.12 -8.63
C MET A 72 5.24 -6.90 -9.53
N LEU A 73 4.14 -6.45 -10.10
CA LEU A 73 4.03 -5.19 -10.83
C LEU A 73 2.97 -4.33 -10.15
N SER A 74 3.34 -3.11 -9.78
CA SER A 74 2.44 -2.12 -9.22
C SER A 74 2.42 -0.85 -10.06
N VAL A 75 1.25 -0.25 -10.21
CA VAL A 75 1.07 1.09 -10.77
C VAL A 75 0.31 1.92 -9.75
N PHE A 76 0.81 3.10 -9.44
CA PHE A 76 0.19 3.96 -8.45
C PHE A 76 0.11 5.42 -8.89
N GLY A 77 -0.79 6.16 -8.25
CA GLY A 77 -0.88 7.60 -8.41
C GLY A 77 -1.56 8.24 -7.21
N GLY A 78 -1.26 9.51 -6.99
CA GLY A 78 -1.81 10.26 -5.88
C GLY A 78 -1.85 11.76 -6.11
N PHE A 79 -2.65 12.40 -5.28
CA PHE A 79 -2.80 13.86 -5.23
C PHE A 79 -2.91 14.32 -3.78
N ALA A 80 -2.28 15.45 -3.47
CA ALA A 80 -2.45 16.17 -2.21
C ALA A 80 -2.64 17.65 -2.47
N GLY A 81 -3.63 18.26 -1.85
CA GLY A 81 -3.90 19.69 -1.95
C GLY A 81 -5.22 20.06 -1.30
N MET A 82 -5.35 21.30 -0.83
CA MET A 82 -6.57 21.82 -0.24
C MET A 82 -7.12 20.98 0.94
N GLY A 83 -6.22 20.40 1.74
CA GLY A 83 -6.60 19.49 2.84
C GLY A 83 -6.99 18.08 2.42
N LEU A 84 -7.06 17.79 1.12
CA LEU A 84 -7.37 16.47 0.57
C LEU A 84 -6.10 15.74 0.18
N ARG A 85 -6.03 14.42 0.49
CA ARG A 85 -5.02 13.48 0.02
C ARG A 85 -5.72 12.26 -0.52
N ILE A 86 -5.44 11.91 -1.77
CA ILE A 86 -6.01 10.73 -2.44
C ILE A 86 -4.86 9.93 -3.02
N GLY A 87 -4.94 8.61 -2.90
CA GLY A 87 -4.03 7.68 -3.56
C GLY A 87 -4.79 6.50 -4.13
N ALA A 88 -4.32 5.98 -5.24
CA ALA A 88 -4.79 4.74 -5.84
C ALA A 88 -3.60 3.90 -6.28
N GLU A 89 -3.72 2.59 -6.17
CA GLU A 89 -2.70 1.61 -6.51
C GLU A 89 -3.36 0.35 -7.08
N TYR A 90 -2.76 -0.21 -8.09
CA TYR A 90 -3.07 -1.53 -8.63
C TYR A 90 -1.81 -2.38 -8.59
N ASP A 91 -1.90 -3.51 -7.92
CA ASP A 91 -0.83 -4.49 -7.79
C ASP A 91 -1.23 -5.80 -8.46
N MET A 92 -0.31 -6.40 -9.16
CA MET A 92 -0.42 -7.73 -9.75
C MET A 92 0.77 -8.55 -9.26
N LEU A 93 0.49 -9.68 -8.63
CA LEU A 93 1.46 -10.64 -8.12
C LEU A 93 1.33 -11.94 -8.89
N THR A 94 2.44 -12.40 -9.49
CA THR A 94 2.51 -13.70 -10.14
C THR A 94 3.43 -14.62 -9.34
N ASN A 95 2.94 -15.77 -8.95
CA ASN A 95 3.70 -16.81 -8.24
C ASN A 95 3.47 -18.16 -8.95
N GLY A 96 4.45 -18.56 -9.76
CA GLY A 96 4.28 -19.69 -10.67
C GLY A 96 3.16 -19.46 -11.68
N SER A 97 2.15 -20.29 -11.67
CA SER A 97 0.97 -20.17 -12.56
C SER A 97 -0.17 -19.34 -11.93
N THR A 98 -0.09 -18.97 -10.67
CA THR A 98 -1.13 -18.21 -9.97
C THR A 98 -0.85 -16.71 -10.12
N GLU A 99 -1.87 -15.98 -10.53
CA GLU A 99 -1.87 -14.53 -10.60
C GLU A 99 -2.94 -13.97 -9.66
N SER A 100 -2.52 -13.12 -8.73
CA SER A 100 -3.41 -12.41 -7.82
C SER A 100 -3.32 -10.92 -8.03
N SER A 101 -4.39 -10.19 -7.74
CA SER A 101 -4.42 -8.75 -7.90
C SER A 101 -5.04 -8.03 -6.71
N ILE A 102 -4.64 -6.77 -6.53
CA ILE A 102 -5.27 -5.87 -5.57
C ILE A 102 -5.42 -4.48 -6.18
N ILE A 103 -6.59 -3.89 -6.01
CA ILE A 103 -6.85 -2.46 -6.25
C ILE A 103 -7.07 -1.82 -4.90
N SER A 104 -6.28 -0.78 -4.60
CA SER A 104 -6.42 0.02 -3.39
C SER A 104 -6.71 1.47 -3.73
N VAL A 105 -7.71 2.06 -3.09
CA VAL A 105 -7.98 3.50 -3.14
C VAL A 105 -8.06 4.03 -1.72
N SER A 106 -7.37 5.12 -1.44
CA SER A 106 -7.39 5.78 -0.14
C SER A 106 -7.62 7.28 -0.27
N ALA A 107 -8.36 7.83 0.67
CA ALA A 107 -8.57 9.26 0.78
C ALA A 107 -8.49 9.71 2.25
N ASN A 108 -7.94 10.90 2.45
CA ASN A 108 -7.92 11.59 3.73
C ASN A 108 -8.29 13.05 3.48
N TYR A 109 -9.19 13.60 4.28
CA TYR A 109 -9.61 14.99 4.17
C TYR A 109 -9.59 15.69 5.54
N SER A 110 -8.77 16.71 5.64
CA SER A 110 -8.70 17.60 6.82
C SER A 110 -9.83 18.63 6.74
N PHE A 111 -10.94 18.37 7.42
CA PHE A 111 -12.12 19.21 7.37
C PHE A 111 -12.15 20.27 8.48
N MET A 112 -11.34 20.10 9.52
CA MET A 112 -11.13 21.06 10.62
C MET A 112 -9.71 20.91 11.14
N ASP A 113 -9.25 21.89 11.91
CA ASP A 113 -8.00 21.80 12.62
C ASP A 113 -7.98 20.53 13.51
N ASN A 114 -6.95 19.71 13.37
CA ASN A 114 -6.77 18.48 14.14
C ASN A 114 -7.84 17.39 13.92
N LYS A 115 -8.62 17.45 12.84
CA LYS A 115 -9.64 16.44 12.52
C LYS A 115 -9.61 16.08 11.05
N ASP A 116 -9.39 14.81 10.78
CA ASP A 116 -9.39 14.25 9.43
C ASP A 116 -10.45 13.15 9.32
N ILE A 117 -11.12 13.10 8.18
CA ILE A 117 -11.90 11.93 7.76
C ILE A 117 -11.00 11.09 6.86
N PHE A 118 -11.03 9.79 7.03
CA PHE A 118 -10.31 8.88 6.15
C PHE A 118 -11.20 7.75 5.63
N LEU A 119 -10.87 7.33 4.41
CA LEU A 119 -11.46 6.18 3.74
C LEU A 119 -10.35 5.39 3.05
N ARG A 120 -10.42 4.05 3.13
CA ARG A 120 -9.68 3.13 2.29
C ARG A 120 -10.64 2.07 1.77
N TYR A 121 -10.51 1.74 0.51
CA TYR A 121 -11.24 0.66 -0.16
C TYR A 121 -10.24 -0.20 -0.93
N ASP A 122 -10.21 -1.48 -0.61
CA ASP A 122 -9.37 -2.48 -1.27
C ASP A 122 -10.28 -3.52 -1.91
N ILE A 123 -9.95 -3.94 -3.13
CA ILE A 123 -10.51 -5.09 -3.82
C ILE A 123 -9.35 -6.05 -4.05
N TYR A 124 -9.44 -7.24 -3.53
CA TYR A 124 -8.44 -8.28 -3.64
C TYR A 124 -9.04 -9.49 -4.36
N ASP A 125 -8.28 -10.03 -5.31
CA ASP A 125 -8.57 -11.24 -6.06
C ASP A 125 -7.37 -12.18 -5.83
N GLY A 126 -7.64 -13.33 -5.24
CA GLY A 126 -6.61 -14.27 -4.79
C GLY A 126 -6.02 -15.09 -5.93
N ASP A 127 -6.83 -15.43 -6.92
CA ASP A 127 -6.42 -16.10 -8.16
C ASP A 127 -7.34 -15.63 -9.29
N THR A 128 -6.84 -14.76 -10.17
CA THR A 128 -7.61 -14.16 -11.28
C THR A 128 -8.21 -15.16 -12.27
N SER A 129 -7.85 -16.43 -12.16
CA SER A 129 -8.42 -17.55 -12.94
C SER A 129 -9.56 -18.28 -12.24
N ILE A 130 -9.84 -17.96 -10.97
CA ILE A 130 -10.88 -18.57 -10.13
C ILE A 130 -11.96 -17.53 -9.87
N GLU A 131 -13.23 -17.88 -10.10
CA GLU A 131 -14.35 -17.04 -9.75
C GLU A 131 -14.72 -17.19 -8.25
N GLU A 132 -15.23 -16.12 -7.63
CA GLU A 132 -15.76 -16.12 -6.26
C GLU A 132 -14.72 -16.30 -5.13
N ASP A 133 -13.42 -16.07 -5.41
CA ASP A 133 -12.37 -16.10 -4.39
C ASP A 133 -11.91 -14.70 -3.93
N GLY A 134 -12.50 -13.67 -4.51
CA GLY A 134 -12.23 -12.29 -4.21
C GLY A 134 -12.85 -11.78 -2.92
N LEU A 135 -12.28 -10.72 -2.41
CA LEU A 135 -12.82 -9.98 -1.25
C LEU A 135 -12.67 -8.47 -1.44
N SER A 136 -13.55 -7.72 -0.81
CA SER A 136 -13.42 -6.28 -0.68
C SER A 136 -13.32 -5.86 0.79
N TYR A 137 -12.55 -4.81 1.04
CA TYR A 137 -12.29 -4.32 2.39
C TYR A 137 -12.43 -2.80 2.45
N ILE A 138 -13.30 -2.32 3.32
CA ILE A 138 -13.51 -0.89 3.56
C ILE A 138 -13.04 -0.55 4.97
N ILE A 139 -12.24 0.51 5.09
CA ILE A 139 -11.95 1.16 6.37
C ILE A 139 -12.37 2.61 6.25
N THR A 140 -13.19 3.08 7.18
CA THR A 140 -13.54 4.50 7.26
C THR A 140 -13.60 4.97 8.70
N GLY A 141 -13.26 6.22 8.95
CA GLY A 141 -13.26 6.76 10.29
C GLY A 141 -12.85 8.22 10.37
N ILE A 142 -12.64 8.67 11.58
CA ILE A 142 -12.19 10.03 11.88
C ILE A 142 -10.89 9.92 12.68
N LEU A 143 -9.88 10.69 12.30
CA LEU A 143 -8.66 10.87 13.08
C LEU A 143 -8.75 12.18 13.86
N LEU A 144 -8.62 12.09 15.18
CA LEU A 144 -8.67 13.21 16.11
C LEU A 144 -7.27 13.39 16.71
N SER A 145 -6.61 14.50 16.43
CA SER A 145 -5.34 14.88 17.07
C SER A 145 -5.64 15.61 18.38
N CYS A 146 -5.44 14.94 19.51
CA CYS A 146 -5.80 15.42 20.86
C CYS A 146 -4.71 16.28 21.54
N GLY A 147 -3.59 16.54 20.84
CA GLY A 147 -2.42 17.23 21.42
C GLY A 147 -1.52 16.30 22.23
N ASN A 148 -0.37 16.82 22.66
CA ASN A 148 0.64 16.09 23.45
C ASN A 148 1.06 14.73 22.84
N GLY A 149 1.07 14.63 21.51
CA GLY A 149 1.41 13.41 20.80
C GLY A 149 0.32 12.34 20.74
N LEU A 150 -0.86 12.57 21.37
CA LEU A 150 -1.98 11.65 21.32
C LEU A 150 -2.85 11.89 20.09
N SER A 151 -3.16 10.82 19.38
CA SER A 151 -4.21 10.77 18.35
C SER A 151 -5.16 9.61 18.62
N VAL A 152 -6.44 9.81 18.33
CA VAL A 152 -7.50 8.81 18.51
C VAL A 152 -8.25 8.66 17.19
N ALA A 153 -8.48 7.42 16.76
CA ALA A 153 -9.17 7.13 15.51
C ALA A 153 -10.28 6.08 15.70
N PRO A 154 -11.52 6.51 16.03
CA PRO A 154 -12.68 5.64 15.87
C PRO A 154 -12.88 5.32 14.39
N ASN A 155 -13.06 4.03 14.08
CA ASN A 155 -13.22 3.56 12.72
C ASN A 155 -14.14 2.35 12.63
N MET A 156 -14.67 2.16 11.42
CA MET A 156 -15.46 1.00 11.02
C MET A 156 -14.69 0.29 9.90
N ARG A 157 -14.73 -1.03 9.95
CA ARG A 157 -14.13 -1.92 8.95
C ARG A 157 -15.19 -2.88 8.46
N ILE A 158 -15.29 -3.04 7.16
CA ILE A 158 -16.22 -3.95 6.51
C ILE A 158 -15.40 -4.85 5.59
N GLU A 159 -15.56 -6.14 5.75
CA GLU A 159 -15.01 -7.17 4.89
C GLU A 159 -16.17 -7.88 4.19
N SER A 160 -16.16 -7.94 2.87
CA SER A 160 -17.19 -8.59 2.06
C SER A 160 -16.53 -9.55 1.09
N PHE A 161 -17.09 -10.72 0.94
CA PHE A 161 -16.56 -11.79 0.10
C PHE A 161 -17.34 -11.87 -1.21
N GLU A 162 -16.69 -12.20 -2.30
CA GLU A 162 -17.30 -12.32 -3.62
C GLU A 162 -18.30 -13.47 -3.70
N ASN A 163 -18.08 -14.53 -2.95
CA ASN A 163 -18.93 -15.73 -2.90
C ASN A 163 -20.23 -15.57 -2.09
N ASP A 164 -20.75 -14.34 -1.94
CA ASP A 164 -21.97 -14.02 -1.19
C ASP A 164 -21.99 -14.50 0.28
N SER A 165 -20.81 -14.81 0.85
CA SER A 165 -20.71 -15.09 2.29
C SER A 165 -21.06 -13.84 3.12
N ASP A 166 -21.48 -14.05 4.35
CA ASP A 166 -21.85 -12.97 5.26
C ASP A 166 -20.71 -11.95 5.44
N SER A 167 -21.00 -10.68 5.20
CA SER A 167 -20.07 -9.58 5.43
C SER A 167 -19.74 -9.45 6.91
N LYS A 168 -18.48 -9.18 7.21
CA LYS A 168 -18.02 -8.94 8.56
C LYS A 168 -17.80 -7.46 8.82
N THR A 169 -18.45 -6.92 9.84
CA THR A 169 -18.29 -5.53 10.27
C THR A 169 -17.65 -5.45 11.65
N GLU A 170 -16.62 -4.64 11.77
CA GLU A 170 -15.92 -4.37 13.03
C GLU A 170 -15.87 -2.87 13.33
N TYR A 171 -16.09 -2.50 14.60
CA TYR A 171 -15.90 -1.14 15.10
C TYR A 171 -14.69 -1.11 16.00
N LYS A 172 -13.75 -0.19 15.74
CA LYS A 172 -12.48 -0.09 16.46
C LYS A 172 -12.20 1.35 16.88
N ILE A 173 -11.45 1.49 17.96
CA ILE A 173 -10.86 2.77 18.37
C ILE A 173 -9.35 2.55 18.48
N ASN A 174 -8.61 3.19 17.59
CA ASN A 174 -7.14 3.15 17.62
C ASN A 174 -6.59 4.35 18.37
N PHE A 175 -5.54 4.12 19.14
CA PHE A 175 -4.80 5.16 19.85
C PHE A 175 -3.35 5.16 19.36
N GLN A 176 -2.80 6.33 19.10
CA GLN A 176 -1.40 6.51 18.74
C GLN A 176 -0.77 7.57 19.65
N PHE A 177 0.38 7.24 20.22
CA PHE A 177 1.23 8.19 20.94
C PHE A 177 2.53 8.41 20.19
N LYS A 178 2.91 9.68 20.01
CA LYS A 178 4.21 10.11 19.51
C LYS A 178 4.93 10.85 20.64
N PHE A 179 6.06 10.35 21.06
CA PHE A 179 6.93 10.93 22.11
C PHE A 179 8.32 11.20 21.55
#